data_99571edc8c9fc1af4b329c1355a8f713
#
_entry.id   99571edc8c9fc1af4b329c1355a8f713
#
_cell.length_a   1.000
_cell.length_b   1.000
_cell.length_c   1.000
_cell.angle_alpha   90.00
_cell.angle_beta   90.00
_cell.angle_gamma   90.00
#
_symmetry.space_group_name_H-M   'P 1'
#
loop_
_entity.id
_entity.type
_entity.pdbx_description
1 polymer ?
#
loop_
_entity_poly.entity_id
_entity_poly.type
_entity_poly.pdbx_seq_one_letter_code
_entity_poly.pdbx_strand_id
1 'polypeptide(L)'
;MAMTNFQNHNRNCTLGSRRSFVRAGSLSFLGLTLADYLRFSATSALASETRPKAGAVILLWLEGGVSQLDTWDVKANSGFSTIPTNAPGVRISEILPQMSQHMDKMSIIRSVKSFERNHPQGTIETQTGHRPNPAMKFPSLGSIVSRELGGQNDLPPYVVVPTPSENDFFNYEEAYKGAFLGPQYDSMILPDPSQPDFVVPDLSLPKSITQETIEDRRAMLSIVDKHYRSREHNARFTKMDEFREAALRMILSPDVKKAFDLSQESEQTRDRYGRDRVGQSVLLARRLVEAGCRFVTAAGYKHGEWDTHGENEKKLKEKLAPRLDQSLSALLEDLQQRGLLESTVVASCHFGWQDNSQIEWQGKF
;
A
#
# COMPACT_ATOMS: atom_id res chain seq x y z
N MET A 1 -53.69 -33.26 -13.70
CA MET A 1 -52.57 -33.52 -14.59
C MET A 1 -51.66 -32.31 -14.51
N ALA A 2 -50.72 -32.31 -13.58
CA ALA A 2 -49.83 -31.19 -13.31
C ALA A 2 -48.40 -31.64 -13.63
N MET A 3 -47.81 -31.01 -14.64
CA MET A 3 -46.39 -31.21 -15.02
C MET A 3 -45.55 -30.25 -14.20
N THR A 4 -44.71 -30.79 -13.32
CA THR A 4 -43.72 -30.10 -12.57
C THR A 4 -42.48 -29.86 -13.43
N ASN A 5 -42.13 -28.60 -13.62
CA ASN A 5 -40.88 -28.14 -14.26
C ASN A 5 -39.71 -28.40 -13.32
N PHE A 6 -38.82 -29.31 -13.68
CA PHE A 6 -37.48 -29.44 -13.12
C PHE A 6 -36.55 -28.41 -13.77
N GLN A 7 -36.20 -27.34 -13.05
CA GLN A 7 -35.12 -26.47 -13.44
C GLN A 7 -33.79 -27.14 -13.13
N ASN A 8 -33.06 -27.48 -14.18
CA ASN A 8 -31.65 -27.95 -14.16
C ASN A 8 -30.75 -26.86 -13.65
N HIS A 9 -30.26 -26.97 -12.42
CA HIS A 9 -29.14 -26.22 -11.93
C HIS A 9 -27.86 -26.83 -12.51
N ASN A 10 -27.41 -26.31 -13.63
CA ASN A 10 -26.05 -26.54 -14.15
C ASN A 10 -25.02 -25.96 -13.15
N ARG A 11 -24.54 -26.81 -12.24
CA ARG A 11 -23.29 -26.55 -11.51
C ARG A 11 -22.16 -26.66 -12.50
N ASN A 12 -21.64 -25.53 -12.97
CA ASN A 12 -20.36 -25.46 -13.68
C ASN A 12 -19.25 -25.94 -12.73
N CYS A 13 -18.92 -27.23 -12.80
CA CYS A 13 -17.64 -27.74 -12.36
C CYS A 13 -16.57 -27.11 -13.26
N THR A 14 -15.89 -26.07 -12.80
CA THR A 14 -14.67 -25.60 -13.42
C THR A 14 -13.62 -26.70 -13.31
N LEU A 15 -13.53 -27.51 -14.35
CA LEU A 15 -12.41 -28.46 -14.55
C LEU A 15 -11.12 -27.67 -14.42
N GLY A 16 -10.29 -28.03 -13.44
CA GLY A 16 -9.02 -27.39 -13.17
C GLY A 16 -8.20 -27.28 -14.44
N SER A 17 -7.67 -26.09 -14.73
CA SER A 17 -6.87 -25.85 -15.91
C SER A 17 -5.62 -26.71 -15.88
N ARG A 18 -5.04 -27.06 -17.06
CA ARG A 18 -3.74 -27.76 -17.18
C ARG A 18 -2.64 -27.11 -16.31
N ARG A 19 -2.73 -25.79 -16.11
CA ARG A 19 -1.88 -25.01 -15.24
C ARG A 19 -2.05 -25.35 -13.75
N SER A 20 -3.27 -25.62 -13.30
CA SER A 20 -3.56 -26.05 -11.92
C SER A 20 -3.05 -27.46 -11.66
N PHE A 21 -3.11 -28.33 -12.66
CA PHE A 21 -2.56 -29.68 -12.59
C PHE A 21 -1.03 -29.69 -12.49
N VAL A 22 -0.35 -28.85 -13.27
CA VAL A 22 1.12 -28.70 -13.21
C VAL A 22 1.56 -28.09 -11.87
N ARG A 23 0.79 -27.11 -11.33
CA ARG A 23 1.06 -26.56 -9.98
C ARG A 23 0.88 -27.61 -8.88
N ALA A 24 -0.15 -28.44 -8.95
CA ALA A 24 -0.33 -29.54 -7.99
C ALA A 24 0.80 -30.57 -8.08
N GLY A 25 1.31 -30.87 -9.28
CA GLY A 25 2.45 -31.77 -9.48
C GLY A 25 3.79 -31.20 -8.95
N SER A 26 3.98 -29.87 -8.98
CA SER A 26 5.19 -29.25 -8.43
C SER A 26 5.22 -29.18 -6.89
N LEU A 27 4.05 -29.23 -6.23
CA LEU A 27 3.95 -29.26 -4.77
C LEU A 27 4.40 -30.61 -4.18
N SER A 28 4.29 -31.72 -4.93
CA SER A 28 4.78 -33.04 -4.49
C SER A 28 6.30 -33.07 -4.35
N PHE A 29 7.03 -32.22 -5.03
CA PHE A 29 8.48 -32.06 -4.87
C PHE A 29 8.88 -31.42 -3.52
N LEU A 30 7.92 -30.74 -2.85
CA LEU A 30 8.08 -30.13 -1.53
C LEU A 30 7.48 -30.99 -0.41
N GLY A 31 7.15 -32.26 -0.67
CA GLY A 31 6.57 -33.18 0.32
C GLY A 31 5.08 -32.95 0.62
N LEU A 32 4.41 -32.05 -0.11
CA LEU A 32 2.97 -31.82 0.03
C LEU A 32 2.20 -32.73 -0.93
N THR A 33 1.25 -33.51 -0.40
CA THR A 33 0.40 -34.38 -1.20
C THR A 33 -0.77 -33.63 -1.83
N LEU A 34 -1.37 -34.22 -2.88
CA LEU A 34 -2.62 -33.70 -3.45
C LEU A 34 -3.73 -33.62 -2.38
N ALA A 35 -3.73 -34.53 -1.41
CA ALA A 35 -4.66 -34.52 -0.29
C ALA A 35 -4.46 -33.28 0.61
N ASP A 36 -3.20 -32.86 0.83
CA ASP A 36 -2.90 -31.65 1.60
C ASP A 36 -3.32 -30.41 0.82
N TYR A 37 -3.06 -30.36 -0.50
CA TYR A 37 -3.55 -29.28 -1.35
C TYR A 37 -5.08 -29.18 -1.35
N LEU A 38 -5.80 -30.30 -1.43
CA LEU A 38 -7.27 -30.31 -1.37
C LEU A 38 -7.79 -29.95 0.02
N ARG A 39 -7.09 -30.35 1.09
CA ARG A 39 -7.42 -29.88 2.46
C ARG A 39 -7.19 -28.38 2.61
N PHE A 40 -6.09 -27.83 2.14
CA PHE A 40 -5.84 -26.39 2.15
C PHE A 40 -6.85 -25.63 1.29
N SER A 41 -7.20 -26.14 0.11
CA SER A 41 -8.22 -25.50 -0.72
C SER A 41 -9.63 -25.64 -0.13
N ALA A 42 -9.95 -26.72 0.55
CA ALA A 42 -11.21 -26.90 1.27
C ALA A 42 -11.31 -26.01 2.52
N THR A 43 -10.23 -25.88 3.30
CA THR A 43 -10.17 -24.92 4.41
C THR A 43 -10.22 -23.47 3.92
N SER A 44 -9.61 -23.16 2.79
CA SER A 44 -9.72 -21.84 2.16
C SER A 44 -11.14 -21.58 1.63
N ALA A 45 -11.84 -22.60 1.13
CA ALA A 45 -13.24 -22.49 0.69
C ALA A 45 -14.22 -22.34 1.87
N LEU A 46 -13.94 -22.99 3.01
CA LEU A 46 -14.70 -22.81 4.26
C LEU A 46 -14.40 -21.46 4.92
N ALA A 47 -13.18 -20.95 4.79
CA ALA A 47 -12.82 -19.59 5.20
C ALA A 47 -13.43 -18.51 4.28
N SER A 48 -13.89 -18.88 3.09
CA SER A 48 -14.49 -17.98 2.10
C SER A 48 -15.92 -17.52 2.47
N GLU A 49 -16.53 -18.03 3.54
CA GLU A 49 -17.77 -17.47 4.09
C GLU A 49 -17.52 -16.23 4.98
N THR A 50 -16.29 -15.99 5.41
CA THR A 50 -15.90 -14.71 6.01
C THR A 50 -15.48 -13.74 4.91
N ARG A 51 -16.32 -12.76 4.61
CA ARG A 51 -15.93 -11.63 3.73
C ARG A 51 -14.59 -11.10 4.21
N PRO A 52 -13.63 -10.83 3.29
CA PRO A 52 -12.38 -10.22 3.68
C PRO A 52 -12.67 -8.96 4.48
N LYS A 53 -12.19 -8.90 5.72
CA LYS A 53 -12.44 -7.76 6.61
C LYS A 53 -11.69 -6.52 6.13
N ALA A 54 -10.52 -6.71 5.52
CA ALA A 54 -9.68 -5.62 5.06
C ALA A 54 -10.24 -4.98 3.78
N GLY A 55 -10.57 -3.71 3.88
CA GLY A 55 -11.03 -2.86 2.77
C GLY A 55 -9.98 -1.85 2.32
N ALA A 56 -8.91 -1.66 3.09
CA ALA A 56 -7.85 -0.70 2.80
C ALA A 56 -6.48 -1.16 3.31
N VAL A 57 -5.43 -0.55 2.78
CA VAL A 57 -4.03 -0.80 3.15
C VAL A 57 -3.31 0.53 3.38
N ILE A 58 -2.57 0.63 4.47
CA ILE A 58 -1.56 1.67 4.69
C ILE A 58 -0.19 0.98 4.69
N LEU A 59 0.64 1.31 3.71
CA LEU A 59 2.00 0.80 3.61
C LEU A 59 2.99 1.87 4.07
N LEU A 60 3.62 1.66 5.23
CA LEU A 60 4.74 2.50 5.67
C LEU A 60 6.00 2.08 4.92
N TRP A 61 6.46 2.93 4.03
CA TRP A 61 7.66 2.69 3.26
C TRP A 61 8.89 3.29 3.96
N LEU A 62 9.80 2.42 4.38
CA LEU A 62 11.00 2.79 5.14
C LEU A 62 12.20 2.83 4.18
N GLU A 63 12.36 3.97 3.53
CA GLU A 63 13.30 4.16 2.42
C GLU A 63 14.76 4.01 2.85
N GLY A 64 15.50 3.13 2.16
CA GLY A 64 16.92 2.88 2.40
C GLY A 64 17.21 1.60 3.17
N GLY A 65 16.19 0.93 3.74
CA GLY A 65 16.36 -0.37 4.39
C GLY A 65 16.62 -0.32 5.88
N VAL A 66 15.56 -0.55 6.64
CA VAL A 66 15.63 -0.65 8.11
C VAL A 66 16.48 -1.82 8.53
N SER A 67 17.41 -1.60 9.46
CA SER A 67 18.14 -2.68 10.10
C SER A 67 17.20 -3.60 10.88
N GLN A 68 16.94 -4.78 10.36
CA GLN A 68 16.16 -5.80 11.04
C GLN A 68 16.75 -6.17 12.39
N LEU A 69 18.08 -6.29 12.44
CA LEU A 69 18.84 -6.69 13.62
C LEU A 69 18.71 -5.69 14.78
N ASP A 70 18.47 -4.44 14.46
CA ASP A 70 18.44 -3.34 15.42
C ASP A 70 17.01 -2.90 15.77
N THR A 71 15.99 -3.48 15.13
CA THR A 71 14.57 -3.09 15.32
C THR A 71 13.68 -4.26 15.76
N TRP A 72 13.17 -5.04 14.80
CA TRP A 72 12.13 -6.03 15.05
C TRP A 72 12.65 -7.43 15.43
N ASP A 73 13.88 -7.75 15.07
CA ASP A 73 14.48 -9.09 15.28
C ASP A 73 15.92 -8.95 15.81
N VAL A 74 16.03 -8.35 17.00
CA VAL A 74 17.32 -8.02 17.63
C VAL A 74 18.17 -9.27 17.84
N LYS A 75 19.38 -9.26 17.29
CA LYS A 75 20.38 -10.33 17.37
C LYS A 75 21.49 -9.95 18.34
N ALA A 76 22.33 -10.93 18.70
CA ALA A 76 23.41 -10.75 19.65
C ALA A 76 24.49 -9.72 19.23
N ASN A 77 24.58 -9.44 17.94
CA ASN A 77 25.50 -8.44 17.36
C ASN A 77 24.85 -7.06 17.16
N SER A 78 23.61 -6.84 17.64
CA SER A 78 23.01 -5.51 17.66
C SER A 78 23.67 -4.63 18.72
N GLY A 79 23.79 -3.34 18.44
CA GLY A 79 24.17 -2.32 19.42
C GLY A 79 23.09 -1.98 20.44
N PHE A 80 21.90 -2.57 20.32
CA PHE A 80 20.75 -2.28 21.19
C PHE A 80 20.29 -3.49 21.99
N SER A 81 19.78 -3.21 23.20
CA SER A 81 19.13 -4.19 24.05
C SER A 81 17.70 -4.46 23.59
N THR A 82 17.11 -5.55 24.06
CA THR A 82 15.70 -5.84 23.83
C THR A 82 14.85 -5.46 25.05
N ILE A 83 13.62 -5.02 24.79
CA ILE A 83 12.60 -4.78 25.81
C ILE A 83 11.44 -5.77 25.68
N PRO A 84 10.74 -6.09 26.79
CA PRO A 84 9.51 -6.86 26.74
C PRO A 84 8.41 -6.07 26.04
N THR A 85 7.42 -6.78 25.50
CA THR A 85 6.25 -6.18 24.87
C THR A 85 4.96 -6.62 25.54
N ASN A 86 3.82 -6.03 25.16
CA ASN A 86 2.51 -6.46 25.62
C ASN A 86 2.07 -7.84 25.05
N ALA A 87 2.79 -8.38 24.05
CA ALA A 87 2.61 -9.74 23.56
C ALA A 87 3.55 -10.71 24.31
N PRO A 88 3.03 -11.70 25.09
CA PRO A 88 3.86 -12.60 25.88
C PRO A 88 4.92 -13.33 25.04
N GLY A 89 6.17 -13.29 25.49
CA GLY A 89 7.30 -13.96 24.82
C GLY A 89 7.88 -13.19 23.61
N VAL A 90 7.28 -12.09 23.20
CA VAL A 90 7.79 -11.24 22.13
C VAL A 90 8.64 -10.12 22.73
N ARG A 91 9.83 -9.93 22.17
CA ARG A 91 10.75 -8.84 22.52
C ARG A 91 11.17 -8.12 21.26
N ILE A 92 11.30 -6.79 21.34
CA ILE A 92 11.80 -5.92 20.26
C ILE A 92 12.91 -5.02 20.78
N SER A 93 13.51 -4.23 19.90
CA SER A 93 14.56 -3.30 20.29
C SER A 93 14.07 -2.22 21.25
N GLU A 94 14.95 -1.82 22.17
CA GLU A 94 14.70 -0.74 23.15
C GLU A 94 14.46 0.63 22.51
N ILE A 95 14.83 0.80 21.23
CA ILE A 95 14.61 2.05 20.48
C ILE A 95 13.17 2.22 19.95
N LEU A 96 12.29 1.21 20.20
CA LEU A 96 10.88 1.21 19.80
C LEU A 96 9.94 1.04 21.02
N PRO A 97 10.05 1.90 22.06
CA PRO A 97 9.33 1.71 23.32
C PRO A 97 7.80 1.86 23.20
N GLN A 98 7.30 2.75 22.33
CA GLN A 98 5.85 2.91 22.13
C GLN A 98 5.28 1.70 21.37
N MET A 99 5.97 1.24 20.32
CA MET A 99 5.55 0.04 19.59
C MET A 99 5.52 -1.22 20.46
N SER A 100 6.33 -1.30 21.50
CA SER A 100 6.29 -2.43 22.43
C SER A 100 4.91 -2.63 23.08
N GLN A 101 4.09 -1.58 23.16
CA GLN A 101 2.73 -1.61 23.71
C GLN A 101 1.65 -2.02 22.68
N HIS A 102 2.04 -2.29 21.44
CA HIS A 102 1.11 -2.62 20.34
C HIS A 102 1.42 -3.96 19.66
N MET A 103 2.38 -4.73 20.19
CA MET A 103 2.81 -5.99 19.58
C MET A 103 1.76 -7.09 19.61
N ASP A 104 0.75 -6.99 20.46
CA ASP A 104 -0.44 -7.86 20.47
C ASP A 104 -1.30 -7.72 19.18
N LYS A 105 -1.13 -6.62 18.46
CA LYS A 105 -1.84 -6.30 17.20
C LYS A 105 -1.00 -6.55 15.95
N MET A 106 0.22 -7.05 16.11
CA MET A 106 1.20 -7.15 15.03
C MET A 106 1.63 -8.58 14.75
N SER A 107 2.00 -8.81 13.49
CA SER A 107 2.69 -10.03 13.05
C SER A 107 4.02 -9.64 12.42
N ILE A 108 5.12 -10.23 12.88
CA ILE A 108 6.46 -10.02 12.31
C ILE A 108 6.82 -11.20 11.44
N ILE A 109 7.04 -10.96 10.15
CA ILE A 109 7.48 -11.98 9.20
C ILE A 109 9.01 -11.85 9.04
N ARG A 110 9.76 -12.71 9.74
CA ARG A 110 11.23 -12.68 9.79
C ARG A 110 11.92 -13.45 8.66
N SER A 111 11.17 -14.17 7.83
CA SER A 111 11.71 -15.06 6.78
C SER A 111 11.66 -14.47 5.37
N VAL A 112 11.29 -13.20 5.22
CA VAL A 112 11.27 -12.53 3.92
C VAL A 112 12.70 -12.40 3.40
N LYS A 113 12.93 -12.79 2.15
CA LYS A 113 14.22 -12.68 1.47
C LYS A 113 14.03 -11.99 0.14
N SER A 114 14.93 -11.08 -0.18
CA SER A 114 15.12 -10.52 -1.52
C SER A 114 16.44 -11.00 -2.10
N PHE A 115 16.52 -11.14 -3.40
CA PHE A 115 17.75 -11.43 -4.14
C PHE A 115 18.39 -10.17 -4.72
N GLU A 116 17.65 -9.05 -4.71
CA GLU A 116 18.15 -7.77 -5.18
C GLU A 116 19.09 -7.15 -4.14
N ARG A 117 20.14 -6.48 -4.61
CA ARG A 117 21.14 -5.83 -3.76
C ARG A 117 21.23 -4.34 -3.99
N ASN A 118 20.41 -3.82 -4.88
CA ASN A 118 20.40 -2.43 -5.29
C ASN A 118 19.06 -1.81 -4.93
N HIS A 119 19.05 -0.61 -4.35
CA HIS A 119 17.84 0.05 -3.87
C HIS A 119 16.75 0.20 -4.94
N PRO A 120 17.02 0.66 -6.19
CA PRO A 120 16.01 0.73 -7.23
C PRO A 120 15.33 -0.61 -7.51
N GLN A 121 16.13 -1.65 -7.75
CA GLN A 121 15.63 -2.98 -8.10
C GLN A 121 14.90 -3.63 -6.93
N GLY A 122 15.42 -3.48 -5.72
CA GLY A 122 14.79 -3.99 -4.52
C GLY A 122 13.48 -3.28 -4.17
N THR A 123 13.40 -1.97 -4.41
CA THR A 123 12.16 -1.22 -4.28
C THR A 123 11.10 -1.73 -5.26
N ILE A 124 11.48 -1.91 -6.54
CA ILE A 124 10.57 -2.48 -7.54
C ILE A 124 10.12 -3.89 -7.13
N GLU A 125 11.06 -4.76 -6.71
CA GLU A 125 10.71 -6.11 -6.27
C GLU A 125 9.73 -6.11 -5.09
N THR A 126 9.96 -5.25 -4.10
CA THR A 126 9.13 -5.17 -2.90
C THR A 126 7.74 -4.60 -3.21
N GLN A 127 7.66 -3.55 -4.04
CA GLN A 127 6.41 -2.88 -4.39
C GLN A 127 5.56 -3.66 -5.39
N THR A 128 6.19 -4.52 -6.22
CA THR A 128 5.48 -5.27 -7.27
C THR A 128 5.37 -6.77 -6.98
N GLY A 129 6.16 -7.30 -6.04
CA GLY A 129 6.31 -8.74 -5.82
C GLY A 129 7.09 -9.47 -6.92
N HIS A 130 7.74 -8.72 -7.82
CA HIS A 130 8.48 -9.27 -8.96
C HIS A 130 9.82 -8.58 -9.14
N ARG A 131 10.84 -9.37 -9.46
CA ARG A 131 12.14 -8.82 -9.84
C ARG A 131 12.03 -7.97 -11.11
N PRO A 132 12.78 -6.88 -11.20
CA PRO A 132 12.80 -6.06 -12.41
C PRO A 132 13.08 -6.89 -13.66
N ASN A 133 12.29 -6.69 -14.69
CA ASN A 133 12.42 -7.38 -15.96
C ASN A 133 12.38 -6.35 -17.11
N PRO A 134 13.45 -6.26 -17.93
CA PRO A 134 13.49 -5.31 -19.04
C PRO A 134 12.39 -5.52 -20.09
N ALA A 135 11.92 -6.78 -20.25
CA ALA A 135 10.89 -7.12 -21.24
C ALA A 135 9.47 -6.88 -20.73
N MET A 136 9.24 -6.80 -19.41
CA MET A 136 7.91 -6.63 -18.84
C MET A 136 7.97 -5.90 -17.51
N LYS A 137 7.26 -4.79 -17.42
CA LYS A 137 7.03 -4.06 -16.17
C LYS A 137 5.79 -4.61 -15.48
N PHE A 138 5.90 -4.83 -14.16
CA PHE A 138 4.82 -5.37 -13.34
C PHE A 138 4.12 -4.24 -12.57
N PRO A 139 2.80 -4.35 -12.37
CA PRO A 139 2.06 -3.36 -11.60
C PRO A 139 2.45 -3.43 -10.13
N SER A 140 2.41 -2.29 -9.46
CA SER A 140 2.58 -2.21 -8.01
C SER A 140 1.42 -2.88 -7.26
N LEU A 141 1.65 -3.26 -6.01
CA LEU A 141 0.62 -3.81 -5.13
C LEU A 141 -0.57 -2.86 -5.01
N GLY A 142 -0.31 -1.55 -4.85
CA GLY A 142 -1.36 -0.54 -4.81
C GLY A 142 -2.17 -0.45 -6.10
N SER A 143 -1.52 -0.58 -7.25
CA SER A 143 -2.19 -0.63 -8.55
C SER A 143 -3.08 -1.87 -8.72
N ILE A 144 -2.63 -3.01 -8.20
CA ILE A 144 -3.45 -4.25 -8.20
C ILE A 144 -4.68 -4.05 -7.33
N VAL A 145 -4.52 -3.53 -6.11
CA VAL A 145 -5.63 -3.24 -5.19
C VAL A 145 -6.58 -2.21 -5.81
N SER A 146 -6.05 -1.17 -6.43
CA SER A 146 -6.83 -0.16 -7.17
C SER A 146 -7.71 -0.78 -8.26
N ARG A 147 -7.17 -1.73 -9.02
CA ARG A 147 -7.92 -2.46 -10.05
C ARG A 147 -9.00 -3.37 -9.48
N GLU A 148 -8.68 -4.13 -8.45
CA GLU A 148 -9.57 -5.18 -7.92
C GLU A 148 -10.70 -4.60 -7.06
N LEU A 149 -10.42 -3.53 -6.29
CA LEU A 149 -11.39 -2.94 -5.36
C LEU A 149 -12.02 -1.64 -5.86
N GLY A 150 -11.39 -0.96 -6.83
CA GLY A 150 -11.84 0.34 -7.31
C GLY A 150 -11.73 1.46 -6.28
N GLY A 151 -12.11 2.66 -6.68
CA GLY A 151 -12.20 3.82 -5.77
C GLY A 151 -13.52 3.88 -5.01
N GLN A 152 -13.54 4.61 -3.91
CA GLN A 152 -14.74 4.97 -3.15
C GLN A 152 -14.80 6.48 -2.94
N ASN A 153 -16.01 7.02 -2.86
CA ASN A 153 -16.27 8.42 -2.49
C ASN A 153 -15.49 9.43 -3.35
N ASP A 154 -15.33 9.13 -4.64
CA ASP A 154 -14.58 9.92 -5.62
C ASP A 154 -13.09 10.12 -5.28
N LEU A 155 -12.56 9.41 -4.28
CA LEU A 155 -11.14 9.42 -3.94
C LEU A 155 -10.31 8.56 -4.90
N PRO A 156 -9.04 8.94 -5.16
CA PRO A 156 -8.12 8.07 -5.87
C PRO A 156 -7.93 6.77 -5.08
N PRO A 157 -8.05 5.61 -5.71
CA PRO A 157 -7.94 4.33 -5.01
C PRO A 157 -6.53 4.03 -4.51
N TYR A 158 -5.51 4.66 -5.10
CA TYR A 158 -4.11 4.50 -4.74
C TYR A 158 -3.38 5.84 -4.65
N VAL A 159 -2.80 6.11 -3.49
CA VAL A 159 -2.05 7.35 -3.19
C VAL A 159 -0.67 7.01 -2.65
N VAL A 160 0.34 7.78 -3.05
CA VAL A 160 1.69 7.78 -2.47
C VAL A 160 1.97 9.14 -1.88
N VAL A 161 2.36 9.19 -0.61
CA VAL A 161 2.61 10.43 0.12
C VAL A 161 3.82 10.29 1.07
N PRO A 162 4.77 11.19 0.99
CA PRO A 162 5.02 12.16 -0.08
C PRO A 162 5.72 11.52 -1.28
N THR A 163 6.06 12.33 -2.28
CA THR A 163 6.91 11.90 -3.42
C THR A 163 8.12 11.12 -2.92
N PRO A 164 8.30 9.85 -3.34
CA PRO A 164 9.33 8.97 -2.77
C PRO A 164 10.75 9.39 -3.11
N SER A 165 10.96 10.04 -4.24
CA SER A 165 12.27 10.46 -4.71
C SER A 165 12.30 11.95 -5.07
N GLU A 166 13.29 12.66 -4.56
CA GLU A 166 13.56 14.06 -4.87
C GLU A 166 14.73 14.23 -5.86
N ASN A 167 15.35 13.12 -6.33
CA ASN A 167 16.44 13.18 -7.29
C ASN A 167 16.35 12.08 -8.35
N ASP A 168 16.92 12.36 -9.53
CA ASP A 168 16.86 11.48 -10.71
C ASP A 168 17.65 10.17 -10.56
N PHE A 169 18.63 10.11 -9.65
CA PHE A 169 19.48 8.93 -9.47
C PHE A 169 18.72 7.71 -8.94
N PHE A 170 17.62 7.97 -8.21
CA PHE A 170 16.80 6.94 -7.61
C PHE A 170 15.33 7.06 -8.05
N ASN A 171 15.11 7.30 -9.31
CA ASN A 171 13.76 7.38 -9.87
C ASN A 171 13.11 6.00 -9.87
N TYR A 172 12.30 5.73 -8.84
CA TYR A 172 11.50 4.51 -8.71
C TYR A 172 10.05 4.70 -9.13
N GLU A 173 9.74 5.70 -9.92
CA GLU A 173 8.35 5.92 -10.31
C GLU A 173 7.67 4.66 -10.85
N GLU A 174 8.45 3.79 -11.50
CA GLU A 174 7.95 2.50 -11.99
C GLU A 174 7.40 1.60 -10.88
N ALA A 175 7.94 1.72 -9.65
CA ALA A 175 7.50 0.96 -8.49
C ALA A 175 6.09 1.34 -8.00
N TYR A 176 5.50 2.42 -8.52
CA TYR A 176 4.21 2.95 -8.09
C TYR A 176 3.19 3.02 -9.25
N LYS A 177 3.49 2.36 -10.36
CA LYS A 177 2.67 2.42 -11.60
C LYS A 177 1.85 1.16 -11.83
N GLY A 178 0.80 1.34 -12.62
CA GLY A 178 -0.09 0.28 -13.08
C GLY A 178 0.53 -0.64 -14.12
N ALA A 179 1.64 -0.24 -14.75
CA ALA A 179 2.37 -1.00 -15.76
C ALA A 179 1.43 -1.58 -16.84
N PHE A 180 1.41 -2.91 -17.06
CA PHE A 180 0.55 -3.52 -18.08
C PHE A 180 -0.96 -3.42 -17.77
N LEU A 181 -1.35 -3.03 -16.55
CA LEU A 181 -2.77 -2.76 -16.23
C LEU A 181 -3.25 -1.45 -16.84
N GLY A 182 -2.33 -0.53 -17.10
CA GLY A 182 -2.58 0.79 -17.67
C GLY A 182 -2.49 1.94 -16.67
N PRO A 183 -2.30 3.17 -17.17
CA PRO A 183 -2.04 4.37 -16.36
C PRO A 183 -3.20 4.75 -15.42
N GLN A 184 -4.39 4.21 -15.67
CA GLN A 184 -5.55 4.41 -14.79
C GLN A 184 -5.36 3.83 -13.40
N TYR A 185 -4.42 2.96 -13.22
CA TYR A 185 -4.10 2.34 -11.95
C TYR A 185 -2.77 2.84 -11.37
N ASP A 186 -2.19 3.87 -11.99
CA ASP A 186 -1.04 4.56 -11.41
C ASP A 186 -1.41 5.22 -10.09
N SER A 187 -0.45 5.36 -9.20
CA SER A 187 -0.67 6.08 -7.95
C SER A 187 -0.81 7.59 -8.20
N MET A 188 -1.65 8.24 -7.40
CA MET A 188 -1.60 9.69 -7.24
C MET A 188 -0.47 10.01 -6.27
N ILE A 189 0.54 10.74 -6.73
CA ILE A 189 1.70 11.10 -5.92
C ILE A 189 1.51 12.51 -5.37
N LEU A 190 1.69 12.67 -4.05
CA LEU A 190 1.48 13.92 -3.34
C LEU A 190 2.81 14.56 -2.89
N PRO A 191 2.85 15.90 -2.75
CA PRO A 191 3.96 16.57 -2.11
C PRO A 191 4.03 16.30 -0.60
N ASP A 192 5.05 16.85 0.06
CA ASP A 192 5.27 16.69 1.50
C ASP A 192 4.18 17.39 2.34
N PRO A 193 3.36 16.63 3.08
CA PRO A 193 2.25 17.19 3.87
C PRO A 193 2.71 17.89 5.15
N SER A 194 3.97 17.85 5.50
CA SER A 194 4.52 18.60 6.65
C SER A 194 4.82 20.07 6.31
N GLN A 195 4.84 20.42 5.04
CA GLN A 195 5.13 21.78 4.60
C GLN A 195 3.96 22.71 4.89
N PRO A 196 4.21 23.97 5.31
CA PRO A 196 3.15 24.93 5.62
C PRO A 196 2.27 25.28 4.42
N ASP A 197 2.80 25.18 3.22
CA ASP A 197 2.17 25.46 1.93
C ASP A 197 1.66 24.18 1.23
N PHE A 198 1.50 23.11 1.96
CA PHE A 198 1.00 21.84 1.40
C PHE A 198 -0.34 22.05 0.69
N VAL A 199 -0.31 21.81 -0.60
CA VAL A 199 -1.49 21.81 -1.48
C VAL A 199 -1.40 20.58 -2.37
N VAL A 200 -2.52 19.89 -2.54
CA VAL A 200 -2.57 18.78 -3.48
C VAL A 200 -2.66 19.34 -4.90
N PRO A 201 -1.69 19.04 -5.77
CA PRO A 201 -1.74 19.50 -7.15
C PRO A 201 -3.04 19.07 -7.82
N ASP A 202 -3.57 19.94 -8.68
CA ASP A 202 -4.74 19.70 -9.52
C ASP A 202 -6.07 19.40 -8.80
N LEU A 203 -6.13 19.45 -7.46
CA LEU A 203 -7.40 19.41 -6.72
C LEU A 203 -8.06 20.79 -6.55
N SER A 204 -7.38 21.86 -6.93
CA SER A 204 -7.92 23.19 -6.95
C SER A 204 -8.09 23.68 -8.38
N LEU A 205 -9.27 24.24 -8.67
CA LEU A 205 -9.47 24.89 -9.96
C LEU A 205 -8.59 26.14 -10.05
N PRO A 206 -7.97 26.42 -11.21
CA PRO A 206 -7.37 27.72 -11.45
C PRO A 206 -8.37 28.83 -11.16
N LYS A 207 -7.91 29.94 -10.58
CA LYS A 207 -8.77 31.06 -10.20
C LYS A 207 -9.65 31.61 -11.35
N SER A 208 -9.25 31.39 -12.59
CA SER A 208 -9.95 31.76 -13.82
C SER A 208 -11.05 30.80 -14.26
N ILE A 209 -11.18 29.64 -13.61
CA ILE A 209 -12.13 28.57 -14.00
C ILE A 209 -13.15 28.43 -12.88
N THR A 210 -14.40 28.72 -13.19
CA THR A 210 -15.53 28.50 -12.29
C THR A 210 -16.18 27.14 -12.54
N GLN A 211 -16.99 26.68 -11.59
CA GLN A 211 -17.78 25.45 -11.77
C GLN A 211 -18.69 25.56 -13.00
N GLU A 212 -19.31 26.71 -13.22
CA GLU A 212 -20.14 27.01 -14.41
C GLU A 212 -19.34 26.81 -15.71
N THR A 213 -18.11 27.34 -15.76
CA THR A 213 -17.22 27.14 -16.92
C THR A 213 -16.94 25.65 -17.17
N ILE A 214 -16.84 24.83 -16.13
CA ILE A 214 -16.62 23.38 -16.29
C ILE A 214 -17.90 22.72 -16.83
N GLU A 215 -19.05 23.07 -16.30
CA GLU A 215 -20.35 22.55 -16.74
C GLU A 215 -20.62 22.89 -18.22
N ASP A 216 -20.34 24.13 -18.63
CA ASP A 216 -20.43 24.57 -20.03
C ASP A 216 -19.48 23.77 -20.95
N ARG A 217 -18.23 23.57 -20.51
CA ARG A 217 -17.27 22.75 -21.27
C ARG A 217 -17.71 21.29 -21.37
N ARG A 218 -18.30 20.71 -20.33
CA ARG A 218 -18.87 19.36 -20.34
C ARG A 218 -20.03 19.28 -21.34
N ALA A 219 -20.94 20.27 -21.34
CA ALA A 219 -22.05 20.33 -22.26
C ALA A 219 -21.57 20.40 -23.70
N MET A 220 -20.61 21.28 -24.01
CA MET A 220 -20.02 21.39 -25.35
C MET A 220 -19.34 20.09 -25.79
N LEU A 221 -18.52 19.46 -24.90
CA LEU A 221 -17.88 18.19 -25.20
C LEU A 221 -18.90 17.09 -25.49
N SER A 222 -19.98 17.02 -24.73
CA SER A 222 -21.03 16.02 -24.94
C SER A 222 -21.67 16.10 -26.33
N ILE A 223 -21.83 17.33 -26.85
CA ILE A 223 -22.35 17.57 -28.20
C ILE A 223 -21.35 17.09 -29.28
N VAL A 224 -20.07 17.42 -29.11
CA VAL A 224 -19.00 16.99 -30.01
C VAL A 224 -18.84 15.48 -29.99
N ASP A 225 -18.77 14.89 -28.81
CA ASP A 225 -18.62 13.45 -28.61
C ASP A 225 -19.82 12.68 -29.20
N LYS A 226 -21.03 13.16 -29.05
CA LYS A 226 -22.23 12.55 -29.65
C LYS A 226 -22.14 12.50 -31.16
N HIS A 227 -21.57 13.52 -31.79
CA HIS A 227 -21.37 13.57 -33.24
C HIS A 227 -20.28 12.59 -33.71
N TYR A 228 -19.18 12.45 -32.97
CA TYR A 228 -18.09 11.54 -33.31
C TYR A 228 -18.40 10.07 -33.00
N ARG A 229 -19.07 9.77 -31.88
CA ARG A 229 -19.45 8.40 -31.48
C ARG A 229 -20.44 7.73 -32.38
N SER A 230 -21.24 8.50 -33.13
CA SER A 230 -22.12 7.94 -34.16
C SER A 230 -21.33 7.32 -35.32
N ARG A 231 -20.03 7.63 -35.44
CA ARG A 231 -19.15 7.17 -36.53
C ARG A 231 -18.09 6.15 -36.09
N GLU A 232 -17.71 6.11 -34.84
CA GLU A 232 -16.67 5.19 -34.31
C GLU A 232 -17.01 4.66 -32.90
N HIS A 233 -17.39 3.38 -32.82
CA HIS A 233 -17.51 2.66 -31.58
C HIS A 233 -16.11 2.18 -31.13
N ASN A 234 -15.31 3.03 -30.47
CA ASN A 234 -13.99 2.68 -30.00
C ASN A 234 -13.95 2.64 -28.46
N ALA A 235 -13.65 1.46 -27.89
CA ALA A 235 -13.56 1.24 -26.45
C ALA A 235 -12.53 2.16 -25.74
N ARG A 236 -11.56 2.71 -26.49
CA ARG A 236 -10.60 3.68 -25.94
C ARG A 236 -11.25 5.01 -25.56
N PHE A 237 -12.19 5.51 -26.39
CA PHE A 237 -12.89 6.76 -26.10
C PHE A 237 -13.78 6.65 -24.87
N THR A 238 -14.47 5.53 -24.71
CA THR A 238 -15.32 5.28 -23.51
C THR A 238 -14.50 5.33 -22.23
N LYS A 239 -13.34 4.66 -22.20
CA LYS A 239 -12.45 4.71 -21.03
C LYS A 239 -11.91 6.10 -20.73
N MET A 240 -11.56 6.88 -21.74
CA MET A 240 -11.05 8.24 -21.57
C MET A 240 -12.09 9.18 -20.98
N ASP A 241 -13.37 8.96 -21.32
CA ASP A 241 -14.48 9.72 -20.73
C ASP A 241 -14.73 9.34 -19.27
N GLU A 242 -14.70 8.06 -18.94
CA GLU A 242 -14.80 7.58 -17.54
C GLU A 242 -13.72 8.23 -16.66
N PHE A 243 -12.51 8.36 -17.19
CA PHE A 243 -11.40 9.03 -16.52
C PHE A 243 -11.64 10.52 -16.27
N ARG A 244 -12.05 11.21 -17.33
CA ARG A 244 -12.34 12.64 -17.24
C ARG A 244 -13.44 12.90 -16.23
N GLU A 245 -14.50 12.11 -16.26
CA GLU A 245 -15.59 12.23 -15.32
C GLU A 245 -15.15 11.91 -13.88
N ALA A 246 -14.33 10.90 -13.66
CA ALA A 246 -13.76 10.59 -12.35
C ALA A 246 -12.88 11.74 -11.82
N ALA A 247 -12.00 12.28 -12.68
CA ALA A 247 -11.16 13.43 -12.33
C ALA A 247 -11.99 14.66 -11.98
N LEU A 248 -13.05 14.96 -12.73
CA LEU A 248 -13.94 16.09 -12.46
C LEU A 248 -14.70 15.90 -11.15
N ARG A 249 -15.23 14.70 -10.88
CA ARG A 249 -15.87 14.40 -9.60
C ARG A 249 -14.90 14.62 -8.43
N MET A 250 -13.67 14.12 -8.56
CA MET A 250 -12.63 14.30 -7.55
C MET A 250 -12.34 15.81 -7.27
N ILE A 251 -12.13 16.60 -8.34
CA ILE A 251 -11.83 18.04 -8.23
C ILE A 251 -13.01 18.84 -7.64
N LEU A 252 -14.23 18.47 -7.96
CA LEU A 252 -15.43 19.18 -7.54
C LEU A 252 -15.94 18.73 -6.16
N SER A 253 -15.53 17.55 -5.67
CA SER A 253 -16.01 16.98 -4.41
C SER A 253 -15.44 17.74 -3.19
N PRO A 254 -16.29 18.33 -2.34
CA PRO A 254 -15.84 18.93 -1.08
C PRO A 254 -15.26 17.90 -0.12
N ASP A 255 -15.79 16.68 -0.11
CA ASP A 255 -15.34 15.61 0.79
C ASP A 255 -13.94 15.11 0.43
N VAL A 256 -13.62 15.05 -0.87
CA VAL A 256 -12.26 14.78 -1.33
C VAL A 256 -11.30 15.85 -0.83
N LYS A 257 -11.61 17.13 -1.02
CA LYS A 257 -10.76 18.24 -0.54
C LYS A 257 -10.55 18.17 0.97
N LYS A 258 -11.61 17.88 1.72
CA LYS A 258 -11.56 17.72 3.18
C LYS A 258 -10.69 16.52 3.60
N ALA A 259 -10.69 15.43 2.86
CA ALA A 259 -9.86 14.27 3.17
C ALA A 259 -8.37 14.59 3.12
N PHE A 260 -7.95 15.42 2.17
CA PHE A 260 -6.55 15.85 2.03
C PHE A 260 -6.14 16.99 2.98
N ASP A 261 -7.08 17.67 3.60
CA ASP A 261 -6.83 18.84 4.43
C ASP A 261 -6.45 18.47 5.87
N LEU A 262 -5.16 18.53 6.19
CA LEU A 262 -4.64 18.26 7.54
C LEU A 262 -5.03 19.33 8.56
N SER A 263 -5.51 20.51 8.16
CA SER A 263 -5.98 21.52 9.10
C SER A 263 -7.28 21.13 9.80
N GLN A 264 -7.97 20.10 9.29
CA GLN A 264 -9.15 19.51 9.94
C GLN A 264 -8.80 18.68 11.17
N GLU A 265 -7.53 18.31 11.35
CA GLU A 265 -7.07 17.61 12.55
C GLU A 265 -6.67 18.57 13.65
N SER A 266 -6.93 18.17 14.90
CA SER A 266 -6.50 18.95 16.05
C SER A 266 -4.98 19.05 16.13
N GLU A 267 -4.46 20.13 16.67
CA GLU A 267 -3.04 20.30 16.95
C GLU A 267 -2.50 19.10 17.78
N GLN A 268 -3.25 18.66 18.79
CA GLN A 268 -2.89 17.51 19.60
C GLN A 268 -2.76 16.21 18.77
N THR A 269 -3.65 15.96 17.83
CA THR A 269 -3.56 14.82 16.93
C THR A 269 -2.32 14.90 16.06
N ARG A 270 -2.10 16.06 15.47
CA ARG A 270 -0.93 16.31 14.62
C ARG A 270 0.38 16.15 15.38
N ASP A 271 0.45 16.63 16.63
CA ASP A 271 1.62 16.47 17.49
C ASP A 271 1.86 15.01 17.87
N ARG A 272 0.78 14.26 18.15
CA ARG A 272 0.87 12.83 18.48
C ARG A 272 1.51 12.00 17.36
N TYR A 273 1.19 12.30 16.08
CA TYR A 273 1.82 11.64 14.95
C TYR A 273 3.26 12.12 14.68
N GLY A 274 3.61 13.32 15.14
CA GLY A 274 4.84 14.02 14.80
C GLY A 274 4.64 15.05 13.70
N ARG A 275 5.24 16.26 13.86
CA ARG A 275 5.09 17.40 12.91
C ARG A 275 6.01 17.30 11.71
N ASP A 276 6.83 16.27 11.66
CA ASP A 276 7.75 16.05 10.56
C ASP A 276 7.08 15.35 9.37
N ARG A 277 7.87 15.20 8.31
CA ARG A 277 7.47 14.55 7.05
C ARG A 277 6.90 13.13 7.28
N VAL A 278 7.46 12.35 8.19
CA VAL A 278 7.02 10.97 8.48
C VAL A 278 5.65 11.00 9.15
N GLY A 279 5.55 11.72 10.27
CA GLY A 279 4.32 11.79 11.06
C GLY A 279 3.14 12.33 10.27
N GLN A 280 3.33 13.42 9.52
CA GLN A 280 2.23 14.03 8.76
C GLN A 280 1.83 13.19 7.54
N SER A 281 2.76 12.41 6.95
CA SER A 281 2.43 11.46 5.89
C SER A 281 1.60 10.28 6.40
N VAL A 282 1.94 9.76 7.56
CA VAL A 282 1.18 8.68 8.22
C VAL A 282 -0.21 9.16 8.64
N LEU A 283 -0.31 10.39 9.17
CA LEU A 283 -1.60 11.01 9.51
C LEU A 283 -2.48 11.20 8.27
N LEU A 284 -1.90 11.70 7.17
CA LEU A 284 -2.64 11.84 5.92
C LEU A 284 -3.09 10.49 5.36
N ALA A 285 -2.25 9.45 5.45
CA ALA A 285 -2.62 8.10 5.04
C ALA A 285 -3.84 7.57 5.83
N ARG A 286 -3.89 7.79 7.16
CA ARG A 286 -5.06 7.43 7.98
C ARG A 286 -6.31 8.17 7.51
N ARG A 287 -6.24 9.49 7.27
CA ARG A 287 -7.36 10.29 6.80
C ARG A 287 -7.90 9.81 5.46
N LEU A 288 -7.00 9.52 4.53
CA LEU A 288 -7.37 9.04 3.19
C LEU A 288 -8.07 7.68 3.26
N VAL A 289 -7.58 6.76 4.08
CA VAL A 289 -8.23 5.46 4.29
C VAL A 289 -9.59 5.62 4.97
N GLU A 290 -9.71 6.47 5.98
CA GLU A 290 -10.98 6.80 6.63
C GLU A 290 -12.00 7.37 5.64
N ALA A 291 -11.56 8.16 4.67
CA ALA A 291 -12.40 8.74 3.62
C ALA A 291 -12.73 7.75 2.48
N GLY A 292 -12.05 6.59 2.37
CA GLY A 292 -12.34 5.54 1.40
C GLY A 292 -11.25 5.21 0.39
N CYS A 293 -10.04 5.78 0.53
CA CYS A 293 -8.88 5.37 -0.27
C CYS A 293 -8.50 3.91 0.04
N ARG A 294 -8.19 3.13 -0.99
CA ARG A 294 -7.94 1.68 -0.84
C ARG A 294 -6.51 1.33 -0.49
N PHE A 295 -5.57 2.09 -0.99
CA PHE A 295 -4.15 1.84 -0.76
C PHE A 295 -3.41 3.16 -0.62
N VAL A 296 -2.70 3.34 0.49
CA VAL A 296 -1.85 4.51 0.70
C VAL A 296 -0.45 4.08 1.08
N THR A 297 0.54 4.47 0.27
CA THR A 297 1.95 4.33 0.63
C THR A 297 2.40 5.60 1.35
N ALA A 298 2.66 5.50 2.65
CA ALA A 298 3.27 6.56 3.44
C ALA A 298 4.80 6.47 3.36
N ALA A 299 5.41 7.28 2.49
CA ALA A 299 6.85 7.30 2.18
C ALA A 299 7.54 8.50 2.81
N GLY A 300 7.29 8.77 4.08
CA GLY A 300 7.76 9.98 4.76
C GLY A 300 9.27 10.06 5.00
N TYR A 301 9.99 8.95 4.94
CA TYR A 301 11.45 8.98 5.03
C TYR A 301 12.05 9.46 3.71
N LYS A 302 13.12 10.27 3.81
CA LYS A 302 13.85 10.71 2.63
C LYS A 302 14.56 9.54 1.97
N HIS A 303 14.87 9.73 0.70
CA HIS A 303 15.57 8.70 -0.06
C HIS A 303 16.85 8.21 0.64
N GLY A 304 16.97 6.87 0.81
CA GLY A 304 18.11 6.24 1.46
C GLY A 304 18.30 6.58 2.94
N GLU A 305 17.32 7.20 3.62
CA GLU A 305 17.54 7.71 4.98
C GLU A 305 17.86 6.61 5.98
N TRP A 306 17.34 5.40 5.77
CA TRP A 306 17.65 4.24 6.60
C TRP A 306 18.94 3.51 6.17
N ASP A 307 19.47 3.81 4.99
CA ASP A 307 20.80 3.33 4.54
C ASP A 307 21.89 4.26 5.08
N THR A 308 22.24 4.06 6.31
CA THR A 308 22.98 5.05 7.10
C THR A 308 24.45 5.20 6.72
N HIS A 309 25.08 4.17 6.10
CA HIS A 309 26.51 4.11 5.71
C HIS A 309 27.53 4.44 6.80
N GLY A 310 27.10 4.85 7.97
CA GLY A 310 27.94 5.20 9.11
C GLY A 310 27.13 5.78 10.25
N GLU A 311 27.64 5.72 11.47
CA GLU A 311 26.97 6.14 12.69
C GLU A 311 25.57 5.50 12.87
N ASN A 312 25.40 4.23 12.45
CA ASN A 312 24.12 3.56 12.38
C ASN A 312 23.35 3.63 13.70
N GLU A 313 23.97 3.21 14.79
CA GLU A 313 23.33 3.19 16.11
C GLU A 313 22.85 4.57 16.56
N LYS A 314 23.69 5.60 16.34
CA LYS A 314 23.35 6.99 16.68
C LYS A 314 22.17 7.48 15.86
N LYS A 315 22.22 7.31 14.54
CA LYS A 315 21.14 7.73 13.64
C LYS A 315 19.84 7.01 13.92
N LEU A 316 19.90 5.69 14.19
CA LEU A 316 18.74 4.91 14.59
C LEU A 316 18.13 5.44 15.86
N LYS A 317 18.93 5.60 16.93
CA LYS A 317 18.47 5.99 18.25
C LYS A 317 17.94 7.42 18.31
N GLU A 318 18.64 8.36 17.66
CA GLU A 318 18.34 9.79 17.82
C GLU A 318 17.33 10.32 16.79
N LYS A 319 17.19 9.65 15.62
CA LYS A 319 16.43 10.23 14.50
C LYS A 319 15.44 9.29 13.86
N LEU A 320 15.85 8.08 13.46
CA LEU A 320 15.04 7.24 12.58
C LEU A 320 13.98 6.48 13.37
N ALA A 321 14.39 5.74 14.41
CA ALA A 321 13.49 4.95 15.22
C ALA A 321 12.46 5.79 15.99
N PRO A 322 12.79 6.94 16.61
CA PRO A 322 11.79 7.76 17.30
C PRO A 322 10.63 8.19 16.41
N ARG A 323 10.89 8.58 15.16
CA ARG A 323 9.84 8.98 14.20
C ARG A 323 8.96 7.80 13.79
N LEU A 324 9.55 6.62 13.60
CA LEU A 324 8.80 5.39 13.30
C LEU A 324 7.94 4.98 14.50
N ASP A 325 8.56 4.91 15.67
CA ASP A 325 7.92 4.48 16.91
C ASP A 325 6.71 5.38 17.26
N GLN A 326 6.88 6.69 17.18
CA GLN A 326 5.83 7.67 17.41
C GLN A 326 4.71 7.57 16.39
N SER A 327 5.03 7.66 15.08
CA SER A 327 4.01 7.74 14.04
C SER A 327 3.23 6.44 13.88
N LEU A 328 3.88 5.28 13.95
CA LEU A 328 3.22 3.99 13.82
C LEU A 328 2.37 3.65 15.04
N SER A 329 2.84 3.97 16.26
CA SER A 329 2.03 3.82 17.48
C SER A 329 0.80 4.71 17.44
N ALA A 330 0.95 5.98 17.06
CA ALA A 330 -0.17 6.90 16.89
C ALA A 330 -1.19 6.40 15.86
N LEU A 331 -0.71 5.83 14.74
CA LEU A 331 -1.57 5.25 13.71
C LEU A 331 -2.39 4.08 14.24
N LEU A 332 -1.77 3.12 14.93
CA LEU A 332 -2.46 1.94 15.47
C LEU A 332 -3.53 2.32 16.49
N GLU A 333 -3.20 3.26 17.39
CA GLU A 333 -4.15 3.79 18.37
C GLU A 333 -5.33 4.52 17.70
N ASP A 334 -5.05 5.38 16.72
CA ASP A 334 -6.08 6.17 16.04
C ASP A 334 -7.01 5.28 15.21
N LEU A 335 -6.45 4.30 14.48
CA LEU A 335 -7.26 3.30 13.77
C LEU A 335 -8.13 2.48 14.72
N GLN A 336 -7.60 2.10 15.88
CA GLN A 336 -8.37 1.38 16.89
C GLN A 336 -9.50 2.24 17.47
N GLN A 337 -9.21 3.48 17.85
CA GLN A 337 -10.21 4.41 18.40
C GLN A 337 -11.34 4.73 17.42
N ARG A 338 -11.04 4.73 16.12
CA ARG A 338 -12.00 4.98 15.03
C ARG A 338 -12.70 3.71 14.55
N GLY A 339 -12.37 2.53 15.07
CA GLY A 339 -12.93 1.25 14.63
C GLY A 339 -12.47 0.83 13.23
N LEU A 340 -11.38 1.39 12.73
CA LEU A 340 -10.83 1.13 11.40
C LEU A 340 -9.76 0.03 11.39
N LEU A 341 -9.22 -0.35 12.56
CA LEU A 341 -8.10 -1.29 12.63
C LEU A 341 -8.45 -2.68 12.07
N GLU A 342 -9.67 -3.15 12.26
CA GLU A 342 -10.10 -4.45 11.74
C GLU A 342 -10.33 -4.48 10.22
N SER A 343 -10.48 -3.32 9.60
CA SER A 343 -10.73 -3.17 8.16
C SER A 343 -9.55 -2.60 7.39
N THR A 344 -8.44 -2.29 8.08
CA THR A 344 -7.25 -1.69 7.48
C THR A 344 -6.02 -2.54 7.77
N VAL A 345 -5.34 -3.00 6.73
CA VAL A 345 -4.02 -3.62 6.86
C VAL A 345 -2.98 -2.52 6.97
N VAL A 346 -2.24 -2.49 8.08
CA VAL A 346 -1.04 -1.66 8.22
C VAL A 346 0.17 -2.54 7.99
N ALA A 347 0.93 -2.26 6.94
CA ALA A 347 2.16 -2.96 6.63
C ALA A 347 3.35 -2.01 6.73
N SER A 348 4.43 -2.46 7.34
CA SER A 348 5.70 -1.76 7.30
C SER A 348 6.69 -2.64 6.57
N CYS A 349 7.23 -2.17 5.49
CA CYS A 349 8.23 -2.90 4.73
C CYS A 349 9.33 -1.98 4.21
N HIS A 350 10.43 -2.61 3.88
CA HIS A 350 11.61 -1.95 3.38
C HIS A 350 12.38 -2.89 2.46
N PHE A 351 13.17 -2.31 1.58
CA PHE A 351 14.28 -3.00 0.96
C PHE A 351 15.57 -2.56 1.68
N GLY A 352 16.25 -3.50 2.32
CA GLY A 352 17.54 -3.27 2.98
C GLY A 352 18.55 -4.31 2.54
N TRP A 353 19.75 -3.84 2.21
CA TRP A 353 20.88 -4.72 1.99
C TRP A 353 21.48 -5.10 3.36
N GLN A 354 21.49 -6.39 3.67
CA GLN A 354 22.29 -6.93 4.76
C GLN A 354 23.39 -7.78 4.18
N ASP A 355 24.62 -7.52 4.62
CA ASP A 355 25.73 -8.38 4.29
C ASP A 355 25.45 -9.79 4.85
N ASN A 356 25.10 -10.71 3.96
CA ASN A 356 24.82 -12.11 4.29
C ASN A 356 26.07 -12.88 4.73
N SER A 357 27.23 -12.24 4.83
CA SER A 357 28.48 -12.91 5.24
C SER A 357 28.47 -13.38 6.69
N GLN A 358 27.48 -12.98 7.52
CA GLN A 358 27.38 -13.36 8.94
C GLN A 358 26.07 -14.08 9.31
N ILE A 359 25.20 -14.45 8.37
CA ILE A 359 24.04 -15.26 8.68
C ILE A 359 24.39 -16.74 8.44
N GLU A 360 25.08 -17.33 9.39
CA GLU A 360 25.07 -18.79 9.51
C GLU A 360 23.66 -19.24 9.94
N TRP A 361 22.97 -19.88 9.01
CA TRP A 361 21.73 -20.57 9.28
C TRP A 361 21.97 -21.73 10.25
N GLN A 362 21.78 -21.54 11.53
CA GLN A 362 21.51 -22.66 12.44
C GLN A 362 19.99 -22.93 12.39
N GLY A 363 19.59 -23.68 11.37
CA GLY A 363 18.26 -24.25 11.29
C GLY A 363 18.08 -25.27 12.42
N LYS A 364 17.18 -24.98 13.35
CA LYS A 364 16.44 -25.99 14.08
C LYS A 364 14.96 -25.66 13.91
N PHE A 365 14.27 -26.57 13.20
CA PHE A 365 12.84 -26.69 13.15
C PHE A 365 12.26 -27.03 14.52
#